data_f74507db899c134b8394fa1707ab06d3
#
_entry.id   f74507db899c134b8394fa1707ab06d3
#
_cell.length_a   1.000
_cell.length_b   1.000
_cell.length_c   1.000
_cell.angle_alpha   90.00
_cell.angle_beta   90.00
_cell.angle_gamma   90.00
#
_symmetry.space_group_name_H-M   'P 1'
#
loop_
_entity.id
_entity.type
_entity.pdbx_description
1 polymer ?
#
loop_
_entity_poly.entity_id
_entity_poly.type
_entity_poly.pdbx_seq_one_letter_code
_entity_poly.pdbx_strand_id
1 'polypeptide(L)'
;MKREGDEKGTAEQSEAKNHPVNGFLVPRAGGGTGPVPPDESPYLHTGFHFEFHSLNEDAFWYSANTAYSAVPLFVCLNPSVAACPLNFPRIVDTRRGGTYNAKWRKRREIIYIIEVVLIMAENRKRRFGDRKDGRLLRSIDPLYRVSSYIMVNRNGASNFFVDNVDIDEIERYIRHKRRDEGLAGFGIMHVLVAAYVRALSQRPAVNRFISGQKIYARNNIEINLTVKLEMKKESSETVIKIRPEHEATATDIYNLFQKEIEFARSGSDSSMDNTARILGHIPGLFLKFAVWFLKLLDYFGLLPKKLTDLSPFHGSMFITSMGSLGIPPIFHHLYDFGNVPVFLSFGPKQRKLEIQPDGQIAEKRFISYTAVTDERICDGFYYSTAFKTLKSIMRNPFQLDERPKEVFYDVD
;
A
#
# COMPACT_ATOMS: atom_id res chain seq x y z
N MET A 1 -35.55 -62.08 -17.97
CA MET A 1 -36.40 -62.30 -16.78
C MET A 1 -36.70 -60.96 -16.21
N LYS A 2 -37.81 -60.50 -16.59
CA LYS A 2 -39.02 -59.87 -16.03
C LYS A 2 -38.93 -59.61 -14.51
N ARG A 3 -39.10 -58.33 -14.10
CA ARG A 3 -40.35 -57.79 -13.51
C ARG A 3 -40.27 -56.28 -13.34
N GLU A 4 -41.26 -55.69 -13.95
CA GLU A 4 -41.89 -54.40 -13.74
C GLU A 4 -42.41 -54.23 -12.32
N GLY A 5 -42.58 -53.01 -11.89
CA GLY A 5 -43.31 -52.61 -10.71
C GLY A 5 -43.48 -51.09 -10.67
N ASP A 6 -44.58 -50.64 -11.30
CA ASP A 6 -45.17 -49.30 -11.15
C ASP A 6 -45.61 -49.06 -9.72
N GLU A 7 -45.39 -47.83 -9.20
CA GLU A 7 -46.34 -47.25 -8.23
C GLU A 7 -46.38 -45.70 -8.39
N LYS A 8 -47.57 -45.24 -8.71
CA LYS A 8 -48.04 -43.87 -8.71
C LYS A 8 -48.23 -43.39 -7.26
N GLY A 9 -47.81 -42.22 -6.93
CA GLY A 9 -48.06 -41.52 -5.67
C GLY A 9 -48.28 -40.05 -5.88
N THR A 10 -49.50 -39.69 -5.90
CA THR A 10 -50.28 -38.46 -5.72
C THR A 10 -49.57 -37.23 -5.19
N ALA A 11 -49.83 -36.10 -5.90
CA ALA A 11 -49.54 -34.73 -5.50
C ALA A 11 -50.41 -34.30 -4.31
N GLU A 12 -49.76 -33.75 -3.29
CA GLU A 12 -50.43 -32.94 -2.26
C GLU A 12 -49.92 -31.49 -2.39
N GLN A 13 -50.88 -30.62 -2.75
CA GLN A 13 -50.75 -29.16 -2.67
C GLN A 13 -50.87 -28.77 -1.18
N SER A 14 -49.84 -28.10 -0.64
CA SER A 14 -49.98 -27.39 0.61
C SER A 14 -49.89 -25.88 0.37
N GLU A 15 -51.01 -25.23 0.66
CA GLU A 15 -51.22 -23.79 0.68
C GLU A 15 -50.24 -23.10 1.64
N ALA A 16 -49.47 -22.15 1.13
CA ALA A 16 -48.67 -21.24 1.93
C ALA A 16 -49.55 -20.08 2.42
N LYS A 17 -49.81 -20.02 3.69
CA LYS A 17 -50.45 -18.90 4.39
C LYS A 17 -49.53 -17.70 4.42
N ASN A 18 -50.01 -16.60 3.83
CA ASN A 18 -49.45 -15.25 3.95
C ASN A 18 -49.52 -14.74 5.40
N HIS A 19 -48.40 -14.42 5.99
CA HIS A 19 -48.33 -13.52 7.16
C HIS A 19 -47.76 -12.18 6.73
N PRO A 20 -48.35 -11.05 7.17
CA PRO A 20 -47.89 -9.71 6.79
C PRO A 20 -46.64 -9.31 7.55
N VAL A 21 -45.63 -8.87 6.82
CA VAL A 21 -44.42 -8.25 7.37
C VAL A 21 -44.74 -6.79 7.72
N ASN A 22 -44.60 -6.43 8.97
CA ASN A 22 -44.76 -5.07 9.49
C ASN A 22 -43.82 -4.09 8.77
N GLY A 23 -44.43 -3.08 8.11
CA GLY A 23 -43.74 -1.99 7.52
C GLY A 23 -43.23 -1.02 8.57
N PHE A 24 -41.92 -0.72 8.54
CA PHE A 24 -41.36 0.42 9.22
C PHE A 24 -41.66 1.66 8.37
N LEU A 25 -42.45 2.56 8.92
CA LEU A 25 -42.75 3.90 8.41
C LEU A 25 -41.49 4.77 8.56
N VAL A 26 -40.94 5.22 7.42
CA VAL A 26 -39.94 6.29 7.37
C VAL A 26 -40.69 7.61 7.21
N PRO A 27 -40.49 8.63 8.05
CA PRO A 27 -41.13 9.94 7.86
C PRO A 27 -40.54 10.65 6.62
N ARG A 28 -41.42 11.07 5.71
CA ARG A 28 -41.09 12.02 4.64
C ARG A 28 -40.85 13.39 5.26
N ALA A 29 -39.62 13.89 5.22
CA ALA A 29 -39.33 15.30 5.44
C ALA A 29 -39.40 16.05 4.11
N GLY A 30 -40.08 17.20 4.17
CA GLY A 30 -40.41 18.03 3.02
C GLY A 30 -39.21 18.73 2.39
N GLY A 31 -39.39 19.14 1.15
CA GLY A 31 -38.40 19.80 0.30
C GLY A 31 -37.95 21.16 0.83
N GLY A 32 -36.64 21.37 0.74
CA GLY A 32 -35.99 22.66 0.89
C GLY A 32 -34.74 22.64 0.04
N THR A 33 -34.81 23.34 -1.10
CA THR A 33 -33.65 23.59 -1.99
C THR A 33 -32.82 24.71 -1.36
N GLY A 34 -31.72 24.33 -0.70
CA GLY A 34 -30.62 25.20 -0.31
C GLY A 34 -29.30 24.63 -0.77
N PRO A 35 -28.30 25.43 -1.14
CA PRO A 35 -27.02 24.92 -1.59
C PRO A 35 -26.32 24.16 -0.44
N VAL A 36 -25.88 22.95 -0.74
CA VAL A 36 -25.10 22.11 0.17
C VAL A 36 -23.74 22.77 0.38
N PRO A 37 -23.34 23.08 1.63
CA PRO A 37 -21.98 23.51 1.90
C PRO A 37 -21.00 22.36 1.67
N PRO A 38 -19.73 22.64 1.33
CA PRO A 38 -18.73 21.61 1.11
C PRO A 38 -18.51 20.80 2.40
N ASP A 39 -18.46 19.50 2.22
CA ASP A 39 -18.31 18.44 3.21
C ASP A 39 -17.09 18.69 4.13
N GLU A 40 -17.32 19.28 5.30
CA GLU A 40 -16.33 19.35 6.36
C GLU A 40 -16.30 18.00 7.08
N SER A 41 -15.51 17.08 6.51
CA SER A 41 -15.09 15.88 7.22
C SER A 41 -14.22 16.28 8.43
N PRO A 42 -14.49 15.78 9.66
CA PRO A 42 -13.70 16.09 10.85
C PRO A 42 -12.37 15.31 10.91
N TYR A 43 -11.73 15.04 9.77
CA TYR A 43 -10.35 14.61 9.76
C TYR A 43 -9.47 15.85 9.79
N LEU A 44 -8.94 16.12 10.97
CA LEU A 44 -7.94 17.11 11.26
C LEU A 44 -6.89 17.16 10.14
N HIS A 45 -6.98 18.22 9.33
CA HIS A 45 -5.81 18.76 8.67
C HIS A 45 -4.86 19.17 9.79
N THR A 46 -3.86 18.32 10.08
CA THR A 46 -2.68 18.79 10.80
C THR A 46 -1.88 19.66 9.83
N GLY A 47 -2.44 20.84 9.55
CA GLY A 47 -1.74 21.90 8.87
C GLY A 47 -0.59 22.32 9.77
N PHE A 48 0.65 22.20 9.29
CA PHE A 48 1.77 22.86 9.92
C PHE A 48 1.53 24.36 9.76
N HIS A 49 1.21 25.03 10.86
CA HIS A 49 1.21 26.49 10.92
C HIS A 49 2.64 26.94 11.13
N PHE A 50 3.21 27.59 10.11
CA PHE A 50 4.53 28.22 10.20
C PHE A 50 4.32 29.71 10.45
N GLU A 51 4.75 30.21 11.59
CA GLU A 51 4.83 31.63 11.86
C GLU A 51 6.25 32.11 11.57
N PHE A 52 6.34 33.15 10.77
CA PHE A 52 7.61 33.78 10.37
C PHE A 52 7.88 34.96 11.27
N HIS A 53 8.98 34.95 11.99
CA HIS A 53 9.42 36.07 12.79
C HIS A 53 10.77 36.58 12.28
N SER A 54 10.82 37.86 11.94
CA SER A 54 12.05 38.54 11.55
C SER A 54 12.73 39.09 12.81
N LEU A 55 13.99 38.72 13.03
CA LEU A 55 14.81 39.27 14.10
C LEU A 55 15.61 40.49 13.62
N ASN A 56 16.08 40.44 12.36
CA ASN A 56 16.73 41.52 11.60
C ASN A 56 16.85 41.09 10.14
N GLU A 57 17.40 41.95 9.26
CA GLU A 57 17.52 41.66 7.82
C GLU A 57 18.36 40.41 7.47
N ASP A 58 19.19 39.91 8.40
CA ASP A 58 20.17 38.82 8.17
C ASP A 58 19.80 37.52 8.90
N ALA A 59 18.77 37.48 9.73
CA ALA A 59 18.39 36.30 10.49
C ALA A 59 16.88 36.19 10.69
N PHE A 60 16.33 35.02 10.42
CA PHE A 60 14.92 34.67 10.64
C PHE A 60 14.85 33.42 11.50
N TRP A 61 13.86 33.35 12.37
CA TRP A 61 13.53 32.10 13.05
C TRP A 61 12.11 31.70 12.69
N TYR A 62 11.88 30.40 12.62
CA TYR A 62 10.62 29.81 12.30
C TYR A 62 10.15 28.97 13.48
N SER A 63 8.94 29.16 13.92
CA SER A 63 8.29 28.23 14.86
C SER A 63 7.33 27.35 14.09
N ALA A 64 7.58 26.04 14.11
CA ALA A 64 6.61 25.06 13.67
C ALA A 64 5.79 24.63 14.91
N ASN A 65 4.55 25.06 14.99
CA ASN A 65 3.62 24.60 16.01
C ASN A 65 3.06 23.24 15.56
N THR A 66 3.61 22.17 16.11
CA THR A 66 2.91 20.89 16.14
C THR A 66 2.13 20.81 17.44
N ALA A 67 1.01 20.11 17.46
CA ALA A 67 0.13 19.98 18.63
C ALA A 67 0.85 19.51 19.93
N TYR A 68 2.17 19.21 19.89
CA TYR A 68 2.94 18.62 20.99
C TYR A 68 4.31 19.22 21.27
N SER A 69 4.89 20.07 20.44
CA SER A 69 6.12 20.82 20.75
C SER A 69 6.42 21.92 19.74
N ALA A 70 6.71 23.12 20.22
CA ALA A 70 7.28 24.18 19.42
C ALA A 70 8.80 23.97 19.34
N VAL A 71 9.33 23.70 18.12
CA VAL A 71 10.78 23.61 17.90
C VAL A 71 11.21 24.88 17.14
N PRO A 72 11.94 25.81 17.79
CA PRO A 72 12.48 26.96 17.05
C PRO A 72 13.60 26.51 16.10
N LEU A 73 13.45 26.85 14.84
CA LEU A 73 14.46 26.62 13.82
C LEU A 73 15.12 27.99 13.48
N PHE A 74 16.41 28.12 13.79
CA PHE A 74 17.18 29.31 13.44
C PHE A 74 17.84 29.12 12.08
N VAL A 75 17.58 30.04 11.16
CA VAL A 75 18.24 30.09 9.85
C VAL A 75 19.04 31.38 9.76
N CYS A 76 20.38 31.26 9.75
CA CYS A 76 21.28 32.40 9.49
C CYS A 76 21.56 32.49 7.98
N LEU A 77 21.17 33.58 7.37
CA LEU A 77 21.41 33.86 5.95
C LEU A 77 22.82 34.46 5.67
N ASN A 78 23.48 34.95 6.72
CA ASN A 78 24.80 35.57 6.59
C ASN A 78 25.87 34.76 7.32
N PRO A 79 26.90 34.24 6.60
CA PRO A 79 27.95 33.41 7.20
C PRO A 79 28.94 34.21 8.09
N SER A 80 28.80 35.52 8.20
CA SER A 80 29.64 36.38 9.03
C SER A 80 29.18 36.55 10.46
N VAL A 81 28.00 36.07 10.82
CA VAL A 81 27.47 36.18 12.18
C VAL A 81 28.00 35.03 13.05
N ALA A 82 28.89 35.35 14.00
CA ALA A 82 29.64 34.40 14.83
C ALA A 82 28.83 33.64 15.88
N ALA A 83 27.50 33.67 15.90
CA ALA A 83 26.67 33.09 16.93
C ALA A 83 25.64 32.07 16.39
N CYS A 84 26.06 31.14 15.53
CA CYS A 84 25.19 30.03 15.12
C CYS A 84 25.53 28.80 15.97
N PRO A 85 24.63 28.30 16.86
CA PRO A 85 24.92 27.19 17.77
C PRO A 85 24.89 25.80 17.15
N LEU A 86 24.73 25.70 15.81
CA LEU A 86 24.65 24.43 15.12
C LEU A 86 25.71 24.33 14.02
N ASN A 87 26.57 23.30 14.11
CA ASN A 87 27.57 22.96 13.10
C ASN A 87 26.86 22.38 11.83
N PHE A 88 26.48 23.27 10.92
CA PHE A 88 26.01 22.86 9.59
C PHE A 88 27.19 22.84 8.60
N PRO A 89 27.26 21.85 7.69
CA PRO A 89 28.28 21.84 6.64
C PRO A 89 28.13 23.10 5.76
N ARG A 90 29.22 23.88 5.66
CA ARG A 90 29.27 25.05 4.80
C ARG A 90 29.19 24.60 3.35
N ILE A 91 28.10 24.91 2.68
CA ILE A 91 28.04 24.85 1.21
C ILE A 91 28.51 26.21 0.69
N VAL A 92 29.79 26.30 0.38
CA VAL A 92 30.37 27.47 -0.26
C VAL A 92 30.28 27.27 -1.79
N ASP A 93 29.29 27.90 -2.43
CA ASP A 93 29.27 28.00 -3.90
C ASP A 93 30.01 29.25 -4.34
N THR A 94 31.25 29.08 -4.79
CA THR A 94 32.15 30.15 -5.22
C THR A 94 32.07 30.40 -6.72
N ARG A 95 30.96 30.26 -7.40
CA ARG A 95 30.89 30.55 -8.84
C ARG A 95 29.78 31.52 -9.21
N ARG A 96 30.24 32.73 -9.65
CA ARG A 96 29.61 33.74 -10.50
C ARG A 96 28.55 34.65 -9.88
N GLY A 97 28.92 35.93 -9.72
CA GLY A 97 28.01 37.05 -9.53
C GLY A 97 27.06 37.23 -10.71
N GLY A 98 25.82 36.82 -10.50
CA GLY A 98 24.70 37.09 -11.36
C GLY A 98 23.49 37.38 -10.50
N THR A 99 22.75 38.45 -10.81
CA THR A 99 21.48 38.82 -10.16
C THR A 99 20.44 37.72 -10.35
N TYR A 100 20.38 36.79 -9.43
CA TYR A 100 19.34 35.75 -9.44
C TYR A 100 18.00 36.37 -9.03
N ASN A 101 16.97 36.13 -9.87
CA ASN A 101 15.61 36.57 -9.71
C ASN A 101 15.06 36.07 -8.33
N ALA A 102 14.53 36.95 -7.50
CA ALA A 102 14.02 36.67 -6.15
C ALA A 102 13.05 35.49 -6.10
N LYS A 103 12.32 35.23 -7.19
CA LYS A 103 11.38 34.13 -7.35
C LYS A 103 12.08 32.74 -7.33
N TRP A 104 13.31 32.63 -7.85
CA TRP A 104 14.12 31.40 -7.83
C TRP A 104 14.76 31.15 -6.47
N ARG A 105 15.11 32.21 -5.75
CA ARG A 105 15.67 32.16 -4.39
C ARG A 105 14.62 31.57 -3.44
N LYS A 106 13.40 32.12 -3.44
CA LYS A 106 12.27 31.65 -2.62
C LYS A 106 11.88 30.20 -2.91
N ARG A 107 11.97 29.76 -4.17
CA ARG A 107 11.68 28.38 -4.58
C ARG A 107 12.74 27.39 -4.08
N ARG A 108 14.03 27.75 -4.09
CA ARG A 108 15.11 26.93 -3.52
C ARG A 108 15.01 26.81 -2.01
N GLU A 109 14.68 27.87 -1.33
CA GLU A 109 14.48 27.86 0.13
C GLU A 109 13.31 26.94 0.53
N ILE A 110 12.21 27.00 -0.18
CA ILE A 110 11.08 26.09 0.04
C ILE A 110 11.49 24.63 -0.21
N ILE A 111 12.21 24.34 -1.29
CA ILE A 111 12.68 22.97 -1.59
C ILE A 111 13.63 22.50 -0.48
N TYR A 112 14.57 23.35 -0.03
CA TYR A 112 15.49 23.00 1.05
C TYR A 112 14.79 22.76 2.37
N ILE A 113 13.78 23.57 2.72
CA ILE A 113 12.95 23.37 3.92
C ILE A 113 12.19 22.05 3.82
N ILE A 114 11.62 21.74 2.66
CA ILE A 114 10.92 20.49 2.42
C ILE A 114 11.89 19.29 2.55
N GLU A 115 13.09 19.38 1.98
CA GLU A 115 14.11 18.33 2.12
C GLU A 115 14.56 18.16 3.58
N VAL A 116 14.78 19.23 4.33
CA VAL A 116 15.13 19.19 5.76
C VAL A 116 13.99 18.59 6.59
N VAL A 117 12.73 18.96 6.31
CA VAL A 117 11.56 18.39 6.97
C VAL A 117 11.40 16.92 6.64
N LEU A 118 11.64 16.51 5.40
CA LEU A 118 11.62 15.12 4.98
C LEU A 118 12.75 14.31 5.65
N ILE A 119 13.98 14.84 5.71
CA ILE A 119 15.11 14.24 6.41
C ILE A 119 14.84 14.12 7.91
N MET A 120 14.21 15.12 8.52
CA MET A 120 13.81 15.08 9.93
C MET A 120 12.68 14.08 10.19
N ALA A 121 11.74 13.91 9.26
CA ALA A 121 10.69 12.90 9.33
C ALA A 121 11.27 11.49 9.20
N GLU A 122 12.26 11.31 8.33
CA GLU A 122 12.95 10.04 8.09
C GLU A 122 13.86 9.64 9.28
N ASN A 123 14.47 10.61 9.96
CA ASN A 123 15.36 10.40 11.10
C ASN A 123 14.69 10.54 12.48
N ARG A 124 13.37 10.44 12.56
CA ARG A 124 12.67 10.46 13.85
C ARG A 124 13.27 9.38 14.79
N LYS A 125 13.79 9.79 15.93
CA LYS A 125 14.27 8.88 16.96
C LYS A 125 13.16 7.89 17.34
N ARG A 126 13.48 6.60 17.33
CA ARG A 126 12.57 5.54 17.74
C ARG A 126 12.11 5.80 19.19
N ARG A 127 10.79 5.69 19.39
CA ARG A 127 10.18 5.76 20.71
C ARG A 127 10.06 4.35 21.30
N PHE A 128 9.91 4.27 22.62
CA PHE A 128 9.63 3.00 23.28
C PHE A 128 8.39 2.35 22.67
N GLY A 129 8.48 1.09 22.29
CA GLY A 129 7.40 0.34 21.63
C GLY A 129 7.41 0.39 20.10
N ASP A 130 8.22 1.24 19.47
CA ASP A 130 8.40 1.22 18.02
C ASP A 130 9.22 0.00 17.59
N ARG A 131 8.84 -0.60 16.47
CA ARG A 131 9.55 -1.71 15.82
C ARG A 131 10.61 -1.19 14.83
N LYS A 132 11.47 -2.09 14.35
CA LYS A 132 12.47 -1.75 13.32
C LYS A 132 11.80 -1.46 11.96
N ASP A 133 10.67 -2.10 11.69
CA ASP A 133 9.89 -2.07 10.47
C ASP A 133 8.67 -1.14 10.54
N GLY A 134 8.36 -0.56 11.72
CA GLY A 134 7.19 0.29 11.87
C GLY A 134 7.11 1.08 13.16
N ARG A 135 6.33 2.14 13.13
CA ARG A 135 6.04 3.04 14.27
C ARG A 135 4.72 2.62 14.92
N LEU A 136 4.72 2.51 16.25
CA LEU A 136 3.51 2.19 17.01
C LEU A 136 2.52 3.36 16.92
N LEU A 137 1.30 3.08 16.45
CA LEU A 137 0.22 4.08 16.42
C LEU A 137 -0.40 4.22 17.81
N ARG A 138 -0.32 5.43 18.38
CA ARG A 138 -0.78 5.77 19.74
C ARG A 138 -2.06 6.59 19.74
N SER A 139 -2.27 7.40 18.69
CA SER A 139 -3.43 8.29 18.54
C SER A 139 -4.65 7.62 17.90
N ILE A 140 -4.58 6.32 17.65
CA ILE A 140 -5.66 5.56 17.02
C ILE A 140 -6.86 5.42 17.96
N ASP A 141 -8.05 5.42 17.40
CA ASP A 141 -9.30 5.23 18.14
C ASP A 141 -9.25 3.99 19.04
N PRO A 142 -9.75 4.07 20.29
CA PRO A 142 -9.76 2.94 21.24
C PRO A 142 -10.40 1.68 20.71
N LEU A 143 -11.45 1.78 19.88
CA LEU A 143 -12.14 0.63 19.29
C LEU A 143 -11.19 -0.18 18.38
N TYR A 144 -10.37 0.47 17.57
CA TYR A 144 -9.37 -0.21 16.75
C TYR A 144 -8.30 -0.91 17.59
N ARG A 145 -7.93 -0.36 18.74
CA ARG A 145 -6.99 -1.05 19.64
C ARG A 145 -7.58 -2.33 20.20
N VAL A 146 -8.88 -2.32 20.51
CA VAL A 146 -9.58 -3.49 21.05
C VAL A 146 -9.83 -4.55 19.96
N SER A 147 -10.07 -4.15 18.74
CA SER A 147 -10.38 -5.06 17.62
C SER A 147 -9.27 -6.10 17.38
N SER A 148 -8.00 -5.73 17.55
CA SER A 148 -6.87 -6.65 17.38
C SER A 148 -6.78 -7.73 18.48
N TYR A 149 -7.46 -7.55 19.62
CA TYR A 149 -7.58 -8.56 20.68
C TYR A 149 -8.79 -9.47 20.46
N ILE A 150 -9.84 -8.95 19.84
CA ILE A 150 -11.03 -9.74 19.48
C ILE A 150 -10.72 -10.61 18.26
N MET A 151 -10.14 -10.03 17.23
CA MET A 151 -9.70 -10.71 16.01
C MET A 151 -8.22 -11.09 16.15
N VAL A 152 -7.92 -12.20 16.79
CA VAL A 152 -6.55 -12.59 17.16
C VAL A 152 -5.73 -12.96 15.93
N ASN A 153 -6.32 -13.71 15.00
CA ASN A 153 -5.66 -14.25 13.82
C ASN A 153 -5.95 -13.39 12.60
N ARG A 154 -5.00 -13.33 11.67
CA ARG A 154 -5.13 -12.56 10.43
C ARG A 154 -6.19 -13.15 9.51
N ASN A 155 -6.28 -14.47 9.43
CA ASN A 155 -7.33 -15.15 8.67
C ASN A 155 -8.74 -14.86 9.21
N GLY A 156 -8.91 -14.77 10.52
CA GLY A 156 -10.18 -14.43 11.16
C GLY A 156 -10.58 -12.96 11.01
N ALA A 157 -9.64 -12.11 10.58
CA ALA A 157 -9.84 -10.68 10.36
C ALA A 157 -9.77 -10.31 8.86
N SER A 158 -9.98 -11.28 7.98
CA SER A 158 -9.83 -11.07 6.53
C SER A 158 -11.11 -10.56 5.90
N ASN A 159 -11.02 -9.43 5.18
CA ASN A 159 -12.06 -8.95 4.26
C ASN A 159 -11.71 -9.36 2.84
N PHE A 160 -12.72 -9.73 2.05
CA PHE A 160 -12.58 -10.25 0.70
C PHE A 160 -13.22 -9.28 -0.29
N PHE A 161 -12.41 -8.77 -1.22
CA PHE A 161 -12.86 -7.86 -2.27
C PHE A 161 -12.64 -8.49 -3.64
N VAL A 162 -13.61 -8.30 -4.53
CA VAL A 162 -13.49 -8.65 -5.95
C VAL A 162 -13.93 -7.45 -6.79
N ASP A 163 -13.16 -7.13 -7.81
CA ASP A 163 -13.53 -6.09 -8.76
C ASP A 163 -12.87 -6.34 -10.12
N ASN A 164 -13.30 -5.56 -11.11
CA ASN A 164 -12.80 -5.60 -12.47
C ASN A 164 -12.19 -4.26 -12.85
N VAL A 165 -11.09 -4.32 -13.59
CA VAL A 165 -10.42 -3.14 -14.12
C VAL A 165 -10.43 -3.21 -15.64
N ASP A 166 -10.92 -2.15 -16.27
CA ASP A 166 -10.79 -1.91 -17.70
C ASP A 166 -9.29 -1.75 -18.04
N ILE A 167 -8.83 -2.50 -19.04
CA ILE A 167 -7.40 -2.56 -19.38
C ILE A 167 -7.04 -1.86 -20.68
N ASP A 168 -7.98 -1.21 -21.35
CA ASP A 168 -7.69 -0.58 -22.64
C ASP A 168 -6.64 0.52 -22.53
N GLU A 169 -6.79 1.41 -21.55
CA GLU A 169 -5.79 2.44 -21.26
C GLU A 169 -4.48 1.85 -20.72
N ILE A 170 -4.58 0.83 -19.87
CA ILE A 170 -3.39 0.13 -19.35
C ILE A 170 -2.61 -0.51 -20.48
N GLU A 171 -3.27 -1.15 -21.46
CA GLU A 171 -2.59 -1.72 -22.60
C GLU A 171 -2.01 -0.67 -23.55
N ARG A 172 -2.66 0.49 -23.69
CA ARG A 172 -2.11 1.62 -24.43
C ARG A 172 -0.82 2.10 -23.76
N TYR A 173 -0.85 2.26 -22.46
CA TYR A 173 0.30 2.65 -21.64
C TYR A 173 1.44 1.64 -21.72
N ILE A 174 1.16 0.35 -21.62
CA ILE A 174 2.17 -0.71 -21.76
C ILE A 174 2.81 -0.68 -23.15
N ARG A 175 2.02 -0.46 -24.21
CA ARG A 175 2.57 -0.32 -25.57
C ARG A 175 3.48 0.89 -25.70
N HIS A 176 3.12 2.03 -25.12
CA HIS A 176 3.95 3.23 -25.08
C HIS A 176 5.28 2.93 -24.37
N LYS A 177 5.25 2.41 -23.15
CA LYS A 177 6.47 2.03 -22.40
C LYS A 177 7.41 1.11 -23.17
N ARG A 178 6.85 0.14 -23.91
CA ARG A 178 7.66 -0.82 -24.66
C ARG A 178 8.24 -0.25 -25.94
N ARG A 179 7.47 0.55 -26.69
CA ARG A 179 7.86 1.02 -28.02
C ARG A 179 8.63 2.32 -27.96
N ASP A 180 8.15 3.26 -27.15
CA ASP A 180 8.62 4.62 -27.17
C ASP A 180 9.73 4.86 -26.12
N GLU A 181 9.67 4.12 -24.99
CA GLU A 181 10.69 4.21 -23.95
C GLU A 181 11.65 3.00 -23.92
N GLY A 182 11.48 2.00 -24.78
CA GLY A 182 12.39 0.86 -24.89
C GLY A 182 12.30 -0.16 -23.74
N LEU A 183 11.28 -0.11 -22.88
CA LEU A 183 11.13 -1.01 -21.73
C LEU A 183 10.46 -2.32 -22.17
N ALA A 184 11.17 -3.17 -22.91
CA ALA A 184 10.63 -4.36 -23.58
C ALA A 184 9.87 -5.32 -22.65
N GLY A 185 10.32 -5.49 -21.40
CA GLY A 185 9.70 -6.36 -20.39
C GLY A 185 8.56 -5.73 -19.60
N PHE A 186 8.22 -4.44 -19.86
CA PHE A 186 7.18 -3.76 -19.11
C PHE A 186 5.81 -4.41 -19.34
N GLY A 187 5.06 -4.68 -18.29
CA GLY A 187 3.78 -5.39 -18.38
C GLY A 187 2.81 -5.00 -17.28
N ILE A 188 1.66 -5.66 -17.25
CA ILE A 188 0.56 -5.33 -16.35
C ILE A 188 0.92 -5.39 -14.87
N MET A 189 1.80 -6.32 -14.47
CA MET A 189 2.29 -6.44 -13.10
C MET A 189 2.97 -5.14 -12.64
N HIS A 190 3.79 -4.53 -13.50
CA HIS A 190 4.47 -3.26 -13.21
C HIS A 190 3.46 -2.13 -13.01
N VAL A 191 2.41 -2.09 -13.85
CA VAL A 191 1.34 -1.08 -13.71
C VAL A 191 0.55 -1.26 -12.42
N LEU A 192 0.16 -2.50 -12.09
CA LEU A 192 -0.59 -2.79 -10.87
C LEU A 192 0.21 -2.43 -9.62
N VAL A 193 1.50 -2.80 -9.59
CA VAL A 193 2.39 -2.48 -8.47
C VAL A 193 2.64 -0.97 -8.37
N ALA A 194 2.91 -0.29 -9.48
CA ALA A 194 3.09 1.17 -9.49
C ALA A 194 1.82 1.91 -9.03
N ALA A 195 0.64 1.45 -9.49
CA ALA A 195 -0.65 2.01 -9.07
C ALA A 195 -0.90 1.76 -7.56
N TYR A 196 -0.52 0.59 -7.05
CA TYR A 196 -0.64 0.30 -5.61
C TYR A 196 0.30 1.17 -4.77
N VAL A 197 1.57 1.33 -5.18
CA VAL A 197 2.54 2.23 -4.50
C VAL A 197 2.01 3.66 -4.48
N ARG A 198 1.48 4.15 -5.62
CA ARG A 198 0.86 5.46 -5.72
C ARG A 198 -0.38 5.57 -4.82
N ALA A 199 -1.19 4.53 -4.72
CA ALA A 199 -2.34 4.50 -3.82
C ALA A 199 -1.91 4.54 -2.35
N LEU A 200 -0.83 3.82 -1.97
CA LEU A 200 -0.25 3.89 -0.62
C LEU A 200 0.30 5.27 -0.27
N SER A 201 0.94 5.96 -1.22
CA SER A 201 1.43 7.33 -1.00
C SER A 201 0.29 8.33 -0.73
N GLN A 202 -0.93 8.02 -1.14
CA GLN A 202 -2.11 8.85 -0.89
C GLN A 202 -3.01 8.31 0.22
N ARG A 203 -2.93 7.03 0.54
CA ARG A 203 -3.74 6.33 1.55
C ARG A 203 -2.86 5.46 2.45
N PRO A 204 -2.02 6.07 3.29
CA PRO A 204 -0.95 5.37 4.01
C PRO A 204 -1.46 4.35 5.04
N ALA A 205 -2.69 4.46 5.55
CA ALA A 205 -3.23 3.50 6.52
C ALA A 205 -3.37 2.08 5.94
N VAL A 206 -3.44 1.90 4.61
CA VAL A 206 -3.41 0.57 3.99
C VAL A 206 -2.04 -0.11 4.15
N ASN A 207 -0.99 0.66 4.45
CA ASN A 207 0.36 0.15 4.72
C ASN A 207 0.62 -0.14 6.22
N ARG A 208 -0.41 -0.08 7.07
CA ARG A 208 -0.32 -0.49 8.47
C ARG A 208 -0.18 -2.00 8.59
N PHE A 209 0.26 -2.46 9.74
CA PHE A 209 0.27 -3.89 10.05
C PHE A 209 0.04 -4.14 11.55
N ILE A 210 -0.38 -5.37 11.84
CA ILE A 210 -0.55 -5.85 13.22
C ILE A 210 0.63 -6.73 13.60
N SER A 211 1.21 -6.45 14.76
CA SER A 211 2.16 -7.36 15.43
C SER A 211 2.04 -7.20 16.92
N GLY A 212 2.07 -8.32 17.66
CA GLY A 212 1.84 -8.32 19.09
C GLY A 212 0.52 -7.64 19.49
N GLN A 213 -0.52 -7.79 18.66
CA GLN A 213 -1.86 -7.19 18.83
C GLN A 213 -1.83 -5.65 18.91
N LYS A 214 -0.80 -5.03 18.37
CA LYS A 214 -0.66 -3.58 18.25
C LYS A 214 -0.59 -3.19 16.79
N ILE A 215 -1.09 -2.00 16.49
CA ILE A 215 -1.15 -1.45 15.13
C ILE A 215 0.07 -0.56 14.91
N TYR A 216 0.76 -0.81 13.82
CA TYR A 216 1.96 -0.07 13.43
C TYR A 216 1.79 0.56 12.05
N ALA A 217 2.23 1.80 11.89
CA ALA A 217 2.49 2.39 10.58
C ALA A 217 3.85 1.87 10.08
N ARG A 218 3.86 1.27 8.90
CA ARG A 218 5.09 0.75 8.29
C ARG A 218 6.01 1.88 7.85
N ASN A 219 7.32 1.70 8.01
CA ASN A 219 8.29 2.72 7.62
C ASN A 219 8.51 2.77 6.10
N ASN A 220 8.50 1.61 5.43
CA ASN A 220 8.82 1.47 4.01
C ASN A 220 7.67 0.78 3.27
N ILE A 221 7.68 0.82 1.96
CA ILE A 221 6.83 -0.03 1.13
C ILE A 221 7.63 -1.27 0.73
N GLU A 222 7.09 -2.45 0.98
CA GLU A 222 7.72 -3.73 0.64
C GLU A 222 6.70 -4.62 -0.05
N ILE A 223 6.94 -4.99 -1.30
CA ILE A 223 6.02 -5.79 -2.10
C ILE A 223 6.65 -7.13 -2.42
N ASN A 224 5.97 -8.19 -2.02
CA ASN A 224 6.35 -9.57 -2.31
C ASN A 224 5.60 -10.06 -3.54
N LEU A 225 6.30 -10.74 -4.44
CA LEU A 225 5.70 -11.31 -5.65
C LEU A 225 6.32 -12.66 -5.96
N THR A 226 5.47 -13.58 -6.42
CA THR A 226 5.90 -14.89 -6.91
C THR A 226 6.29 -14.76 -8.37
N VAL A 227 7.50 -15.18 -8.69
CA VAL A 227 8.00 -15.25 -10.07
C VAL A 227 8.48 -16.66 -10.39
N LYS A 228 8.24 -17.12 -11.61
CA LYS A 228 8.88 -18.30 -12.16
C LYS A 228 10.17 -17.87 -12.84
N LEU A 229 11.28 -18.46 -12.44
CA LEU A 229 12.59 -18.16 -13.02
C LEU A 229 12.70 -18.71 -14.45
N GLU A 230 12.07 -19.85 -14.71
CA GLU A 230 11.97 -20.47 -16.04
C GLU A 230 10.52 -20.84 -16.34
N MET A 231 10.12 -20.72 -17.62
CA MET A 231 8.75 -21.06 -18.08
C MET A 231 8.56 -22.57 -18.30
N LYS A 232 9.15 -23.41 -17.44
CA LYS A 232 8.97 -24.85 -17.43
C LYS A 232 8.01 -25.27 -16.32
N LYS A 233 7.27 -26.37 -16.53
CA LYS A 233 6.31 -26.89 -15.52
C LYS A 233 6.99 -27.24 -14.19
N GLU A 234 8.23 -27.69 -14.25
CA GLU A 234 9.03 -28.17 -13.12
C GLU A 234 9.91 -27.07 -12.49
N SER A 235 9.89 -25.86 -13.06
CA SER A 235 10.63 -24.73 -12.51
C SER A 235 10.06 -24.33 -11.16
N SER A 236 10.92 -24.22 -10.16
CA SER A 236 10.57 -23.72 -8.83
C SER A 236 10.07 -22.28 -8.93
N GLU A 237 9.03 -21.98 -8.19
CA GLU A 237 8.58 -20.61 -7.98
C GLU A 237 9.44 -20.01 -6.87
N THR A 238 9.95 -18.80 -7.10
CA THR A 238 10.65 -18.02 -6.09
C THR A 238 9.89 -16.76 -5.76
N VAL A 239 10.06 -16.27 -4.54
CA VAL A 239 9.47 -15.00 -4.12
C VAL A 239 10.53 -13.93 -4.14
N ILE A 240 10.32 -12.87 -4.88
CA ILE A 240 11.14 -11.68 -4.86
C ILE A 240 10.45 -10.58 -4.03
N LYS A 241 11.25 -9.73 -3.40
CA LYS A 241 10.78 -8.60 -2.59
C LYS A 241 11.39 -7.32 -3.12
N ILE A 242 10.54 -6.43 -3.63
CA ILE A 242 10.94 -5.09 -4.06
C ILE A 242 10.61 -4.06 -2.98
N ARG A 243 11.42 -3.00 -2.92
CA ARG A 243 11.27 -1.89 -1.97
C ARG A 243 11.23 -0.57 -2.71
N PRO A 244 10.07 -0.21 -3.27
CA PRO A 244 9.91 1.09 -3.91
C PRO A 244 9.81 2.21 -2.87
N GLU A 245 10.30 3.38 -3.25
CA GLU A 245 10.04 4.62 -2.53
C GLU A 245 8.58 5.05 -2.71
N HIS A 246 8.07 5.85 -1.77
CA HIS A 246 6.68 6.35 -1.82
C HIS A 246 6.39 7.21 -3.07
N GLU A 247 7.42 7.80 -3.65
CA GLU A 247 7.37 8.66 -4.84
C GLU A 247 7.67 7.92 -6.15
N ALA A 248 7.89 6.60 -6.10
CA ALA A 248 8.33 5.83 -7.24
C ALA A 248 7.39 5.96 -8.43
N THR A 249 7.98 6.12 -9.61
CA THR A 249 7.33 6.09 -10.92
C THR A 249 7.19 4.65 -11.43
N ALA A 250 6.42 4.46 -12.51
CA ALA A 250 6.30 3.14 -13.13
C ALA A 250 7.63 2.63 -13.70
N THR A 251 8.51 3.54 -14.16
CA THR A 251 9.84 3.19 -14.64
C THR A 251 10.75 2.77 -13.48
N ASP A 252 10.66 3.44 -12.31
CA ASP A 252 11.40 3.02 -11.11
C ASP A 252 10.98 1.61 -10.67
N ILE A 253 9.68 1.33 -10.69
CA ILE A 253 9.15 -0.01 -10.39
C ILE A 253 9.71 -1.04 -11.38
N TYR A 254 9.71 -0.75 -12.68
CA TYR A 254 10.27 -1.64 -13.69
C TYR A 254 11.75 -1.96 -13.40
N ASN A 255 12.55 -0.94 -13.10
CA ASN A 255 13.97 -1.10 -12.81
C ASN A 255 14.21 -1.95 -11.55
N LEU A 256 13.40 -1.75 -10.50
CA LEU A 256 13.46 -2.58 -9.30
C LEU A 256 13.14 -4.05 -9.60
N PHE A 257 12.13 -4.31 -10.45
CA PHE A 257 11.81 -5.66 -10.87
C PHE A 257 12.97 -6.32 -11.62
N GLN A 258 13.56 -5.61 -12.60
CA GLN A 258 14.68 -6.17 -13.38
C GLN A 258 15.84 -6.51 -12.46
N LYS A 259 16.20 -5.64 -11.56
CA LYS A 259 17.28 -5.85 -10.59
C LYS A 259 17.06 -7.12 -9.75
N GLU A 260 15.87 -7.29 -9.18
CA GLU A 260 15.57 -8.45 -8.33
C GLU A 260 15.45 -9.75 -9.13
N ILE A 261 14.92 -9.68 -10.36
CA ILE A 261 14.86 -10.85 -11.26
C ILE A 261 16.26 -11.27 -11.71
N GLU A 262 17.14 -10.33 -12.06
CA GLU A 262 18.53 -10.61 -12.41
C GLU A 262 19.29 -11.23 -11.24
N PHE A 263 19.10 -10.65 -10.03
CA PHE A 263 19.67 -11.20 -8.81
C PHE A 263 19.19 -12.65 -8.57
N ALA A 264 17.89 -12.91 -8.71
CA ALA A 264 17.33 -14.25 -8.54
C ALA A 264 17.84 -15.25 -9.61
N ARG A 265 18.10 -14.79 -10.84
CA ARG A 265 18.63 -15.61 -11.94
C ARG A 265 20.12 -15.85 -11.85
N SER A 266 20.89 -14.98 -11.22
CA SER A 266 22.36 -15.11 -11.14
C SER A 266 22.83 -16.30 -10.30
N GLY A 267 21.89 -17.11 -9.78
CA GLY A 267 22.22 -18.34 -9.04
C GLY A 267 22.90 -18.07 -7.70
N SER A 268 22.98 -16.80 -7.27
CA SER A 268 23.17 -16.52 -5.85
C SER A 268 21.95 -17.11 -5.15
N ASP A 269 22.10 -18.35 -4.70
CA ASP A 269 21.09 -19.15 -4.02
C ASP A 269 20.14 -18.23 -3.29
N SER A 270 18.86 -18.18 -3.70
CA SER A 270 17.94 -17.35 -2.97
C SER A 270 18.08 -17.80 -1.54
N SER A 271 18.53 -16.92 -0.67
CA SER A 271 18.78 -17.24 0.75
C SER A 271 17.54 -17.87 1.38
N MET A 272 16.41 -17.74 0.73
CA MET A 272 15.13 -18.30 1.11
C MET A 272 14.99 -19.78 0.71
N ASP A 273 15.41 -20.19 -0.49
CA ASP A 273 15.37 -21.58 -0.91
C ASP A 273 16.36 -22.41 -0.09
N ASN A 274 17.53 -21.85 0.21
CA ASN A 274 18.47 -22.44 1.14
C ASN A 274 17.93 -22.54 2.57
N THR A 275 17.26 -21.49 3.05
CA THR A 275 16.62 -21.52 4.36
C THR A 275 15.51 -22.58 4.40
N ALA A 276 14.66 -22.66 3.37
CA ALA A 276 13.62 -23.69 3.29
C ALA A 276 14.22 -25.11 3.24
N ARG A 277 15.32 -25.31 2.50
CA ARG A 277 16.03 -26.60 2.43
C ARG A 277 16.62 -26.98 3.78
N ILE A 278 17.28 -26.06 4.47
CA ILE A 278 17.80 -26.28 5.83
C ILE A 278 16.68 -26.62 6.81
N LEU A 279 15.57 -25.85 6.78
CA LEU A 279 14.42 -26.10 7.64
C LEU A 279 13.78 -27.46 7.37
N GLY A 280 13.77 -27.92 6.11
CA GLY A 280 13.25 -29.24 5.71
C GLY A 280 14.01 -30.42 6.31
N HIS A 281 15.26 -30.26 6.74
CA HIS A 281 16.06 -31.29 7.39
C HIS A 281 15.86 -31.33 8.92
N ILE A 282 15.15 -30.36 9.49
CA ILE A 282 14.91 -30.28 10.93
C ILE A 282 13.74 -31.23 11.31
N PRO A 283 13.90 -32.13 12.30
CA PRO A 283 12.82 -32.96 12.79
C PRO A 283 11.59 -32.13 13.21
N GLY A 284 10.38 -32.60 12.88
CA GLY A 284 9.14 -31.82 12.97
C GLY A 284 8.87 -31.16 14.34
N LEU A 285 9.24 -31.80 15.46
CA LEU A 285 9.09 -31.21 16.81
C LEU A 285 10.00 -29.98 16.99
N PHE A 286 11.25 -30.08 16.54
CA PHE A 286 12.20 -28.96 16.63
C PHE A 286 11.79 -27.84 15.67
N LEU A 287 11.29 -28.17 14.47
CA LEU A 287 10.75 -27.20 13.53
C LEU A 287 9.54 -26.47 14.10
N LYS A 288 8.61 -27.21 14.76
CA LYS A 288 7.45 -26.61 15.44
C LYS A 288 7.88 -25.65 16.53
N PHE A 289 8.85 -26.04 17.34
CA PHE A 289 9.41 -25.18 18.40
C PHE A 289 10.11 -23.95 17.78
N ALA A 290 10.91 -24.10 16.76
CA ALA A 290 11.59 -23.00 16.07
C ALA A 290 10.58 -21.99 15.49
N VAL A 291 9.55 -22.46 14.81
CA VAL A 291 8.48 -21.58 14.26
C VAL A 291 7.73 -20.88 15.39
N TRP A 292 7.40 -21.58 16.47
CA TRP A 292 6.78 -20.98 17.65
C TRP A 292 7.66 -19.90 18.27
N PHE A 293 8.95 -20.17 18.41
CA PHE A 293 9.92 -19.22 18.96
C PHE A 293 10.09 -17.99 18.07
N LEU A 294 10.15 -18.18 16.74
CA LEU A 294 10.16 -17.06 15.79
C LEU A 294 8.89 -16.20 15.88
N LYS A 295 7.71 -16.83 16.03
CA LYS A 295 6.44 -16.10 16.29
C LYS A 295 6.49 -15.29 17.57
N LEU A 296 7.08 -15.86 18.63
CA LEU A 296 7.25 -15.17 19.92
C LEU A 296 8.19 -13.96 19.79
N LEU A 297 9.31 -14.12 19.09
CA LEU A 297 10.22 -13.02 18.80
C LEU A 297 9.56 -11.93 17.95
N ASP A 298 8.77 -12.32 16.95
CA ASP A 298 8.02 -11.36 16.10
C ASP A 298 6.95 -10.62 16.91
N TYR A 299 6.27 -11.31 17.81
CA TYR A 299 5.27 -10.71 18.69
C TYR A 299 5.86 -9.55 19.51
N PHE A 300 7.08 -9.69 20.01
CA PHE A 300 7.79 -8.65 20.78
C PHE A 300 8.62 -7.69 19.90
N GLY A 301 8.63 -7.86 18.57
CA GLY A 301 9.43 -7.03 17.66
C GLY A 301 10.94 -7.27 17.77
N LEU A 302 11.34 -8.45 18.25
CA LEU A 302 12.73 -8.85 18.49
C LEU A 302 13.35 -9.61 17.31
N LEU A 303 12.59 -9.88 16.25
CA LEU A 303 13.16 -10.54 15.06
C LEU A 303 14.31 -9.73 14.48
N PRO A 304 15.44 -10.40 14.13
CA PRO A 304 16.53 -9.74 13.43
C PRO A 304 16.06 -9.15 12.08
N LYS A 305 16.51 -7.94 11.76
CA LYS A 305 16.13 -7.26 10.49
C LYS A 305 16.43 -8.13 9.28
N LYS A 306 17.56 -8.83 9.24
CA LYS A 306 17.92 -9.74 8.15
C LYS A 306 16.86 -10.82 7.90
N LEU A 307 16.23 -11.35 8.95
CA LEU A 307 15.16 -12.35 8.81
C LEU A 307 13.86 -11.73 8.27
N THR A 308 13.48 -10.55 8.74
CA THR A 308 12.29 -9.85 8.23
C THR A 308 12.48 -9.40 6.79
N ASP A 309 13.70 -8.98 6.43
CA ASP A 309 14.05 -8.57 5.07
C ASP A 309 13.97 -9.71 4.06
N LEU A 310 14.36 -10.92 4.47
CA LEU A 310 14.32 -12.12 3.63
C LEU A 310 12.95 -12.81 3.64
N SER A 311 12.17 -12.62 4.70
CA SER A 311 10.90 -13.32 4.87
C SER A 311 9.84 -12.80 3.91
N PRO A 312 9.17 -13.67 3.12
CA PRO A 312 8.05 -13.27 2.26
C PRO A 312 6.78 -12.97 3.05
N PHE A 313 6.76 -13.36 4.34
CA PHE A 313 5.62 -13.16 5.23
C PHE A 313 5.61 -11.76 5.89
N HIS A 314 6.64 -10.95 5.64
CA HIS A 314 6.76 -9.57 6.10
C HIS A 314 6.77 -8.63 4.89
N GLY A 315 5.94 -7.58 4.92
CA GLY A 315 5.83 -6.63 3.81
C GLY A 315 4.48 -5.92 3.78
N SER A 316 4.34 -5.03 2.82
CA SER A 316 3.14 -4.22 2.61
C SER A 316 2.04 -4.95 1.85
N MET A 317 2.45 -5.78 0.89
CA MET A 317 1.52 -6.53 0.04
C MET A 317 2.21 -7.77 -0.50
N PHE A 318 1.42 -8.81 -0.72
CA PHE A 318 1.79 -9.94 -1.57
C PHE A 318 0.94 -9.90 -2.84
N ILE A 319 1.54 -10.02 -4.02
CA ILE A 319 0.82 -10.03 -5.29
C ILE A 319 1.17 -11.26 -6.12
N THR A 320 0.15 -11.87 -6.71
CA THR A 320 0.32 -13.03 -7.59
C THR A 320 -0.51 -12.90 -8.87
N SER A 321 -0.01 -13.48 -9.95
CA SER A 321 -0.69 -13.52 -11.25
C SER A 321 -1.23 -14.92 -11.52
N MET A 322 -2.56 -15.05 -11.50
CA MET A 322 -3.25 -16.25 -11.98
C MET A 322 -3.43 -16.21 -13.51
N GLY A 323 -3.26 -15.04 -14.12
CA GLY A 323 -3.37 -14.85 -15.55
C GLY A 323 -2.39 -15.66 -16.37
N SER A 324 -1.18 -15.90 -15.85
CA SER A 324 -0.17 -16.79 -16.48
C SER A 324 -0.59 -18.27 -16.48
N LEU A 325 -1.45 -18.66 -15.55
CA LEU A 325 -1.99 -20.01 -15.43
C LEU A 325 -3.35 -20.16 -16.15
N GLY A 326 -3.92 -19.07 -16.67
CA GLY A 326 -5.21 -19.09 -17.37
C GLY A 326 -6.42 -19.30 -16.46
N ILE A 327 -6.28 -19.14 -15.14
CA ILE A 327 -7.36 -19.32 -14.15
C ILE A 327 -7.83 -17.98 -13.57
N PRO A 328 -9.08 -17.89 -13.09
CA PRO A 328 -9.58 -16.70 -12.40
C PRO A 328 -8.73 -16.33 -11.18
N PRO A 329 -8.77 -15.06 -10.73
CA PRO A 329 -8.10 -14.67 -9.50
C PRO A 329 -8.67 -15.42 -8.30
N ILE A 330 -7.83 -15.70 -7.31
CA ILE A 330 -8.19 -16.45 -6.11
C ILE A 330 -8.18 -15.54 -4.88
N PHE A 331 -9.01 -15.86 -3.90
CA PHE A 331 -8.89 -15.29 -2.56
C PHE A 331 -7.83 -16.08 -1.80
N HIS A 332 -6.60 -15.60 -1.83
CA HIS A 332 -5.52 -16.23 -1.09
C HIS A 332 -5.58 -15.82 0.38
N HIS A 333 -5.40 -16.76 1.30
CA HIS A 333 -5.37 -16.46 2.73
C HIS A 333 -4.21 -15.55 3.10
N LEU A 334 -4.40 -14.72 4.12
CA LEU A 334 -3.31 -14.01 4.77
C LEU A 334 -2.57 -14.96 5.72
N TYR A 335 -1.25 -14.94 5.70
CA TYR A 335 -0.47 -15.79 6.60
C TYR A 335 -0.55 -15.29 8.04
N ASP A 336 -0.81 -16.18 9.01
CA ASP A 336 -0.79 -15.85 10.44
C ASP A 336 0.63 -15.65 10.98
N PHE A 337 1.66 -16.05 10.22
CA PHE A 337 3.05 -15.71 10.48
C PHE A 337 3.44 -14.47 9.67
N GLY A 338 4.19 -13.55 10.28
CA GLY A 338 4.60 -12.30 9.65
C GLY A 338 3.56 -11.18 9.78
N ASN A 339 3.58 -10.23 8.85
CA ASN A 339 2.81 -9.00 8.99
C ASN A 339 2.29 -8.40 7.67
N VAL A 340 2.17 -9.19 6.62
CA VAL A 340 1.60 -8.76 5.33
C VAL A 340 0.09 -8.54 5.49
N PRO A 341 -0.42 -7.30 5.32
CA PRO A 341 -1.83 -6.99 5.54
C PRO A 341 -2.71 -7.17 4.29
N VAL A 342 -2.11 -7.24 3.10
CA VAL A 342 -2.85 -7.29 1.83
C VAL A 342 -2.30 -8.38 0.94
N PHE A 343 -3.18 -9.22 0.41
CA PHE A 343 -2.86 -10.17 -0.66
C PHE A 343 -3.72 -9.84 -1.88
N LEU A 344 -3.08 -9.59 -3.02
CA LEU A 344 -3.74 -9.26 -4.26
C LEU A 344 -3.48 -10.36 -5.29
N SER A 345 -4.55 -10.85 -5.93
CA SER A 345 -4.47 -11.81 -7.03
C SER A 345 -5.20 -11.25 -8.24
N PHE A 346 -4.65 -11.42 -9.43
CA PHE A 346 -5.33 -11.02 -10.66
C PHE A 346 -5.33 -12.14 -11.68
N GLY A 347 -6.44 -12.19 -12.45
CA GLY A 347 -6.70 -13.24 -13.43
C GLY A 347 -6.21 -12.88 -14.84
N PRO A 348 -6.57 -13.71 -15.83
CA PRO A 348 -6.27 -13.45 -17.24
C PRO A 348 -7.10 -12.28 -17.78
N LYS A 349 -6.64 -11.73 -18.89
CA LYS A 349 -7.41 -10.76 -19.67
C LYS A 349 -8.68 -11.41 -20.21
N GLN A 350 -9.79 -10.72 -20.01
CA GLN A 350 -11.11 -11.16 -20.46
C GLN A 350 -11.76 -10.10 -21.36
N ARG A 351 -12.74 -10.52 -22.15
CA ARG A 351 -13.55 -9.66 -22.99
C ARG A 351 -15.01 -9.73 -22.58
N LYS A 352 -15.69 -8.61 -22.59
CA LYS A 352 -17.11 -8.49 -22.27
C LYS A 352 -17.76 -7.57 -23.28
N LEU A 353 -18.92 -7.98 -23.75
CA LEU A 353 -19.80 -7.09 -24.50
C LEU A 353 -20.60 -6.25 -23.52
N GLU A 354 -20.56 -4.95 -23.66
CA GLU A 354 -21.26 -4.00 -22.81
C GLU A 354 -22.11 -3.06 -23.66
N ILE A 355 -23.38 -2.90 -23.24
CA ILE A 355 -24.29 -1.95 -23.89
C ILE A 355 -23.89 -0.55 -23.42
N GLN A 356 -23.55 0.31 -24.37
CA GLN A 356 -23.21 1.70 -24.09
C GLN A 356 -24.49 2.53 -23.85
N PRO A 357 -24.38 3.74 -23.25
CA PRO A 357 -25.55 4.61 -23.04
C PRO A 357 -26.33 4.99 -24.29
N ASP A 358 -25.69 4.93 -25.47
CA ASP A 358 -26.29 5.16 -26.78
C ASP A 358 -26.99 3.91 -27.38
N GLY A 359 -27.03 2.79 -26.62
CA GLY A 359 -27.59 1.51 -27.03
C GLY A 359 -26.69 0.66 -27.94
N GLN A 360 -25.50 1.15 -28.30
CA GLN A 360 -24.54 0.35 -29.07
C GLN A 360 -23.84 -0.69 -28.20
N ILE A 361 -23.46 -1.81 -28.82
CA ILE A 361 -22.68 -2.86 -28.14
C ILE A 361 -21.20 -2.60 -28.39
N ALA A 362 -20.44 -2.38 -27.32
CA ALA A 362 -19.00 -2.27 -27.37
C ALA A 362 -18.33 -3.46 -26.69
N GLU A 363 -17.24 -3.96 -27.28
CA GLU A 363 -16.38 -4.92 -26.65
C GLU A 363 -15.40 -4.19 -25.71
N LYS A 364 -15.44 -4.53 -24.42
CA LYS A 364 -14.49 -4.05 -23.44
C LYS A 364 -13.58 -5.18 -22.93
N ARG A 365 -12.32 -4.84 -22.74
CA ARG A 365 -11.32 -5.74 -22.18
C ARG A 365 -11.07 -5.39 -20.73
N PHE A 366 -11.06 -6.39 -19.88
CA PHE A 366 -10.88 -6.20 -18.44
C PHE A 366 -10.04 -7.31 -17.82
N ILE A 367 -9.55 -7.06 -16.61
CA ILE A 367 -8.97 -8.04 -15.73
C ILE A 367 -9.75 -8.03 -14.42
N SER A 368 -10.14 -9.23 -13.99
CA SER A 368 -10.66 -9.42 -12.64
C SER A 368 -9.51 -9.52 -11.66
N TYR A 369 -9.66 -8.92 -10.50
CA TYR A 369 -8.73 -9.08 -9.38
C TYR A 369 -9.49 -9.32 -8.08
N THR A 370 -8.83 -10.00 -7.17
CA THR A 370 -9.28 -10.20 -5.79
C THR A 370 -8.25 -9.61 -4.84
N ALA A 371 -8.73 -9.03 -3.76
CA ALA A 371 -7.90 -8.57 -2.67
C ALA A 371 -8.42 -9.14 -1.36
N VAL A 372 -7.51 -9.69 -0.57
CA VAL A 372 -7.76 -10.10 0.82
C VAL A 372 -7.00 -9.14 1.71
N THR A 373 -7.68 -8.52 2.65
CA THR A 373 -7.12 -7.46 3.48
C THR A 373 -7.37 -7.72 4.96
N ASP A 374 -6.45 -7.27 5.82
CA ASP A 374 -6.60 -7.34 7.27
C ASP A 374 -7.48 -6.19 7.76
N GLU A 375 -8.69 -6.48 8.25
CA GLU A 375 -9.66 -5.48 8.71
C GLU A 375 -9.16 -4.64 9.90
N ARG A 376 -8.23 -5.19 10.68
CA ARG A 376 -7.73 -4.54 11.90
C ARG A 376 -6.87 -3.30 11.65
N ILE A 377 -6.33 -3.13 10.43
CA ILE A 377 -5.43 -2.01 10.11
C ILE A 377 -6.17 -0.73 9.72
N CYS A 378 -7.33 -0.86 9.09
CA CYS A 378 -8.22 0.24 8.75
C CYS A 378 -9.61 -0.29 8.40
N ASP A 379 -10.63 0.58 8.50
CA ASP A 379 -12.02 0.21 8.26
C ASP A 379 -12.38 0.02 6.79
N GLY A 380 -13.59 -0.52 6.56
CA GLY A 380 -14.12 -0.74 5.22
C GLY A 380 -14.29 0.55 4.42
N PHE A 381 -14.59 1.68 5.07
CA PHE A 381 -14.70 2.98 4.40
C PHE A 381 -13.34 3.44 3.87
N TYR A 382 -12.29 3.32 4.68
CA TYR A 382 -10.94 3.64 4.26
C TYR A 382 -10.47 2.73 3.12
N TYR A 383 -10.71 1.42 3.21
CA TYR A 383 -10.43 0.49 2.12
C TYR A 383 -11.20 0.86 0.85
N SER A 384 -12.49 1.20 0.95
CA SER A 384 -13.29 1.63 -0.20
C SER A 384 -12.66 2.85 -0.89
N THR A 385 -12.22 3.85 -0.12
CA THR A 385 -11.54 5.04 -0.69
C THR A 385 -10.19 4.69 -1.31
N ALA A 386 -9.43 3.78 -0.72
CA ALA A 386 -8.16 3.31 -1.26
C ALA A 386 -8.35 2.54 -2.59
N PHE A 387 -9.33 1.65 -2.67
CA PHE A 387 -9.65 0.95 -3.91
C PHE A 387 -10.18 1.88 -5.01
N LYS A 388 -11.00 2.88 -4.66
CA LYS A 388 -11.42 3.92 -5.61
C LYS A 388 -10.22 4.72 -6.13
N THR A 389 -9.27 5.06 -5.26
CA THR A 389 -8.02 5.73 -5.65
C THR A 389 -7.20 4.84 -6.59
N LEU A 390 -6.98 3.57 -6.24
CA LEU A 390 -6.29 2.60 -7.07
C LEU A 390 -6.94 2.48 -8.47
N LYS A 391 -8.26 2.33 -8.51
CA LYS A 391 -9.04 2.23 -9.77
C LYS A 391 -8.96 3.50 -10.61
N SER A 392 -8.98 4.67 -9.98
CA SER A 392 -8.79 5.97 -10.67
C SER A 392 -7.40 6.08 -11.30
N ILE A 393 -6.36 5.63 -10.59
CA ILE A 393 -4.99 5.61 -11.11
C ILE A 393 -4.89 4.67 -12.33
N MET A 394 -5.49 3.49 -12.24
CA MET A 394 -5.47 2.51 -13.33
C MET A 394 -6.25 2.95 -14.57
N ARG A 395 -7.28 3.81 -14.43
CA ARG A 395 -8.00 4.43 -15.57
C ARG A 395 -7.16 5.45 -16.33
N ASN A 396 -6.19 6.08 -15.66
CA ASN A 396 -5.25 6.99 -16.31
C ASN A 396 -3.82 6.64 -15.87
N PRO A 397 -3.24 5.55 -16.42
CA PRO A 397 -1.94 5.04 -15.98
C PRO A 397 -0.76 5.92 -16.37
N PHE A 398 -0.90 6.84 -17.34
CA PHE A 398 0.14 7.77 -17.74
C PHE A 398 0.57 8.71 -16.58
N GLN A 399 -0.30 8.98 -15.62
CA GLN A 399 0.10 9.72 -14.41
C GLN A 399 1.18 9.04 -13.56
N LEU A 400 1.44 7.75 -13.80
CA LEU A 400 2.48 7.00 -13.10
C LEU A 400 3.91 7.32 -13.58
N ASP A 401 4.04 8.06 -14.69
CA ASP A 401 5.33 8.53 -15.19
C ASP A 401 5.85 9.74 -14.42
N GLU A 402 4.95 10.45 -13.77
CA GLU A 402 5.27 11.59 -12.93
C GLU A 402 5.29 11.17 -11.45
N ARG A 403 6.14 11.80 -10.65
CA ARG A 403 6.10 11.64 -9.20
C ARG A 403 4.79 12.23 -8.65
N PRO A 404 4.25 11.69 -7.54
CA PRO A 404 3.06 12.26 -6.90
C PRO A 404 3.33 13.69 -6.46
N LYS A 405 2.32 14.56 -6.58
CA LYS A 405 2.41 15.96 -6.12
C LYS A 405 2.62 16.04 -4.62
N GLU A 406 2.02 15.11 -3.88
CA GLU A 406 2.09 15.01 -2.43
C GLU A 406 2.18 13.53 -2.02
N VAL A 407 2.92 13.28 -0.96
CA VAL A 407 3.00 11.98 -0.29
C VAL A 407 2.50 12.15 1.12
N PHE A 408 1.50 11.38 1.48
CA PHE A 408 0.95 11.35 2.83
C PHE A 408 1.63 10.23 3.62
N TYR A 409 2.03 10.54 4.83
CA TYR A 409 2.59 9.57 5.76
C TYR A 409 1.58 9.32 6.87
N ASP A 410 1.46 8.06 7.26
CA ASP A 410 0.65 7.70 8.40
C ASP A 410 1.34 8.21 9.66
N VAL A 411 0.62 9.03 10.41
CA VAL A 411 1.19 9.79 11.52
C VAL A 411 0.79 9.24 12.87
N ASP A 412 1.80 9.25 13.75
CA ASP A 412 1.61 9.37 15.18
C ASP A 412 2.70 10.24 15.80
#